data_2b4d44e55029ef1e958386482ae01fde
#
_entry.id   2b4d44e55029ef1e958386482ae01fde
#
_cell.length_a   1.000
_cell.length_b   1.000
_cell.length_c   1.000
_cell.angle_alpha   90.00
_cell.angle_beta   90.00
_cell.angle_gamma   90.00
#
_symmetry.space_group_name_H-M   'P 1'
#
loop_
_entity.id
_entity.type
_entity.pdbx_description
1 polymer ?
#
loop_
_entity_poly.entity_id
_entity_poly.type
_entity_poly.pdbx_seq_one_letter_code
_entity_poly.pdbx_strand_id
1 'polypeptide(L)'
;MRNTFGDLIEALAVTIIKASGIKVDSTQKSVSYNMDKSKIDGTYDIEIGNSIYDIKSASPYAFEHKFGDEGGFNSIVEDDSFGYLSQGYLYSESENKRFGGWIVINKSTGEWLVTETPTEDEKYKNIAINLSKENLHALDEGKPFRRCFSDIEETFRKIPTGNRVLGIVCSFCPYKFPCWGKDKLQYLPQQQSKGKSPKWVYYTEVNNPRETNEDTQ
;
A
#
# COMPACT_ATOMS: atom_id res chain seq x y z
N MET A 1 11.23 2.61 -8.30
CA MET A 1 11.91 3.73 -7.61
C MET A 1 11.68 3.48 -6.13
N ARG A 2 12.73 3.16 -5.38
CA ARG A 2 12.63 3.01 -3.91
C ARG A 2 12.12 4.32 -3.33
N ASN A 3 11.23 4.25 -2.37
CA ASN A 3 10.72 5.44 -1.70
C ASN A 3 11.72 5.88 -0.62
N THR A 4 12.79 6.54 -1.05
CA THR A 4 13.90 6.99 -0.18
C THR A 4 13.43 7.73 1.07
N PHE A 5 12.28 8.41 0.98
CA PHE A 5 11.70 9.08 2.14
C PHE A 5 11.10 8.08 3.16
N GLY A 6 10.49 7.01 2.67
CA GLY A 6 10.01 5.92 3.52
C GLY A 6 11.17 5.24 4.25
N ASP A 7 12.22 4.90 3.52
CA ASP A 7 13.43 4.26 4.07
C ASP A 7 14.09 5.14 5.16
N LEU A 8 14.10 6.47 4.98
CA LEU A 8 14.61 7.43 5.97
C LEU A 8 13.76 7.49 7.25
N ILE A 9 12.45 7.55 7.11
CA ILE A 9 11.52 7.56 8.26
C ILE A 9 11.65 6.27 9.05
N GLU A 10 11.75 5.15 8.37
CA GLU A 10 11.93 3.86 8.99
C GLU A 10 13.24 3.77 9.79
N ALA A 11 14.37 4.18 9.21
CA ALA A 11 15.67 4.25 9.90
C ALA A 11 15.62 5.19 11.11
N LEU A 12 14.96 6.34 10.97
CA LEU A 12 14.72 7.29 12.07
C LEU A 12 13.88 6.66 13.17
N ALA A 13 12.79 5.99 12.81
CA ALA A 13 11.91 5.32 13.76
C ALA A 13 12.66 4.27 14.59
N VAL A 14 13.39 3.38 13.94
CA VAL A 14 14.21 2.37 14.62
C VAL A 14 15.22 3.02 15.58
N THR A 15 15.83 4.11 15.16
CA THR A 15 16.82 4.84 15.99
C THR A 15 16.17 5.43 17.22
N ILE A 16 15.01 6.08 17.10
CA ILE A 16 14.26 6.69 18.20
C ILE A 16 13.78 5.62 19.19
N ILE A 17 13.22 4.51 18.69
CA ILE A 17 12.75 3.39 19.53
C ILE A 17 13.91 2.82 20.35
N LYS A 18 15.07 2.58 19.75
CA LYS A 18 16.26 2.13 20.47
C LYS A 18 16.75 3.16 21.51
N ALA A 19 16.74 4.44 21.15
CA ALA A 19 17.17 5.51 22.05
C ALA A 19 16.21 5.73 23.25
N SER A 20 14.93 5.37 23.09
CA SER A 20 13.95 5.41 24.20
C SER A 20 14.12 4.29 25.25
N GLY A 21 15.07 3.37 25.04
CA GLY A 21 15.33 2.25 25.95
C GLY A 21 14.45 1.03 25.72
N ILE A 22 13.61 1.04 24.69
CA ILE A 22 12.85 -0.15 24.27
C ILE A 22 13.82 -1.19 23.69
N LYS A 23 13.74 -2.40 24.24
CA LYS A 23 14.56 -3.51 23.71
C LYS A 23 14.04 -3.91 22.35
N VAL A 24 14.85 -3.71 21.34
CA VAL A 24 14.62 -4.15 19.96
C VAL A 24 15.37 -5.46 19.75
N ASP A 25 14.66 -6.52 19.40
CA ASP A 25 15.24 -7.87 19.23
C ASP A 25 15.88 -8.03 17.84
N SER A 26 15.28 -7.47 16.80
CA SER A 26 15.82 -7.48 15.43
C SER A 26 15.30 -6.30 14.60
N THR A 27 16.04 -5.93 13.54
CA THR A 27 15.61 -4.90 12.57
C THR A 27 16.04 -5.30 11.17
N GLN A 28 15.24 -4.93 10.16
CA GLN A 28 15.56 -5.13 8.74
C GLN A 28 15.98 -6.57 8.42
N LYS A 29 15.28 -7.53 8.99
CA LYS A 29 15.60 -8.94 8.80
C LYS A 29 14.89 -9.49 7.57
N SER A 30 15.68 -10.06 6.66
CA SER A 30 15.14 -10.78 5.50
C SER A 30 14.50 -12.10 5.93
N VAL A 31 13.33 -12.38 5.39
CA VAL A 31 12.52 -13.56 5.67
C VAL A 31 12.01 -14.19 4.39
N SER A 32 11.72 -15.48 4.42
CA SER A 32 11.15 -16.22 3.30
C SER A 32 9.98 -17.06 3.79
N TYR A 33 8.82 -16.82 3.23
CA TYR A 33 7.65 -17.68 3.44
C TYR A 33 7.54 -18.68 2.30
N ASN A 34 7.69 -19.97 2.62
CA ASN A 34 7.65 -21.05 1.63
C ASN A 34 6.21 -21.49 1.38
N MET A 35 5.83 -21.61 0.11
CA MET A 35 4.54 -22.10 -0.35
C MET A 35 4.76 -23.12 -1.47
N ASP A 36 4.52 -24.38 -1.20
CA ASP A 36 4.65 -25.48 -2.14
C ASP A 36 5.92 -25.38 -3.05
N LYS A 37 5.76 -24.92 -4.29
CA LYS A 37 6.82 -24.81 -5.29
C LYS A 37 7.53 -23.46 -5.29
N SER A 38 6.93 -22.46 -4.67
CA SER A 38 7.37 -21.07 -4.72
C SER A 38 7.57 -20.50 -3.31
N LYS A 39 8.19 -19.35 -3.23
CA LYS A 39 8.42 -18.64 -1.97
C LYS A 39 8.16 -17.16 -2.15
N ILE A 40 7.78 -16.53 -1.05
CA ILE A 40 7.69 -15.06 -0.95
C ILE A 40 8.84 -14.59 -0.07
N ASP A 41 9.76 -13.85 -0.65
CA ASP A 41 10.86 -13.22 0.07
C ASP A 41 10.47 -11.79 0.46
N GLY A 42 10.89 -11.35 1.64
CA GLY A 42 10.67 -9.99 2.10
C GLY A 42 11.61 -9.60 3.23
N THR A 43 11.39 -8.43 3.77
CA THR A 43 12.16 -7.91 4.91
C THR A 43 11.17 -7.23 5.85
N TYR A 44 11.14 -7.64 7.12
CA TYR A 44 10.37 -6.91 8.11
C TYR A 44 11.18 -5.80 8.76
N ASP A 45 10.50 -4.78 9.28
CA ASP A 45 11.16 -3.56 9.73
C ASP A 45 11.73 -3.69 11.13
N ILE A 46 10.94 -4.18 12.09
CA ILE A 46 11.36 -4.25 13.49
C ILE A 46 10.68 -5.38 14.25
N GLU A 47 11.42 -5.96 15.19
CA GLU A 47 10.93 -6.95 16.14
C GLU A 47 11.09 -6.44 17.57
N ILE A 48 10.00 -6.47 18.33
CA ILE A 48 9.93 -6.03 19.74
C ILE A 48 9.13 -7.07 20.53
N GLY A 49 9.72 -7.66 21.56
CA GLY A 49 9.01 -8.56 22.48
C GLY A 49 8.37 -9.76 21.77
N ASN A 50 9.06 -10.40 20.83
CA ASN A 50 8.59 -11.53 20.03
C ASN A 50 7.41 -11.20 19.07
N SER A 51 7.19 -9.91 18.80
CA SER A 51 6.22 -9.46 17.80
C SER A 51 6.91 -8.68 16.70
N ILE A 52 6.50 -8.91 15.46
CA ILE A 52 6.99 -8.20 14.28
C ILE A 52 6.05 -7.02 14.03
N TYR A 53 6.63 -5.85 13.82
CA TYR A 53 5.92 -4.63 13.42
C TYR A 53 6.44 -4.12 12.09
N ASP A 54 5.54 -3.53 11.34
CA ASP A 54 5.83 -2.85 10.09
C ASP A 54 5.74 -1.33 10.33
N ILE A 55 6.74 -0.57 9.83
CA ILE A 55 6.82 0.88 10.05
C ILE A 55 6.27 1.60 8.83
N LYS A 56 5.29 2.47 9.04
CA LYS A 56 4.64 3.22 7.96
C LYS A 56 4.74 4.73 8.16
N SER A 57 5.06 5.44 7.09
CA SER A 57 4.86 6.89 7.04
C SER A 57 3.50 7.20 6.42
N ALA A 58 2.66 7.94 7.12
CA ALA A 58 1.31 8.26 6.69
C ALA A 58 1.12 9.75 6.42
N SER A 59 0.21 10.10 5.49
CA SER A 59 -0.33 11.45 5.40
C SER A 59 -1.21 11.72 6.62
N PRO A 60 -1.50 12.98 7.00
CA PRO A 60 -2.42 13.28 8.10
C PRO A 60 -3.74 12.54 7.98
N TYR A 61 -4.33 12.53 6.79
CA TYR A 61 -5.58 11.82 6.54
C TYR A 61 -5.47 10.30 6.80
N ALA A 62 -4.44 9.65 6.27
CA ALA A 62 -4.26 8.21 6.48
C ALA A 62 -3.86 7.88 7.92
N PHE A 63 -3.17 8.80 8.60
CA PHE A 63 -2.80 8.66 10.00
C PHE A 63 -4.05 8.60 10.89
N GLU A 64 -5.03 9.46 10.68
CA GLU A 64 -6.27 9.51 11.44
C GLU A 64 -7.28 8.44 11.01
N HIS A 65 -7.60 8.38 9.71
CA HIS A 65 -8.74 7.61 9.20
C HIS A 65 -8.41 6.16 8.81
N LYS A 66 -7.13 5.82 8.61
CA LYS A 66 -6.75 4.44 8.30
C LYS A 66 -6.08 3.75 9.48
N PHE A 67 -5.17 4.41 10.18
CA PHE A 67 -4.38 3.80 11.23
C PHE A 67 -4.78 4.23 12.64
N GLY A 68 -5.33 5.42 12.81
CA GLY A 68 -5.70 5.99 14.11
C GLY A 68 -7.10 5.58 14.60
N ASP A 69 -7.59 6.32 15.57
CA ASP A 69 -8.83 6.01 16.30
C ASP A 69 -10.09 5.96 15.42
N GLU A 70 -10.10 6.73 14.32
CA GLU A 70 -11.24 6.73 13.37
C GLU A 70 -11.24 5.51 12.44
N GLY A 71 -10.11 4.78 12.33
CA GLY A 71 -9.97 3.63 11.45
C GLY A 71 -9.41 2.40 12.16
N GLY A 72 -8.12 2.43 12.45
CA GLY A 72 -7.41 1.36 13.13
C GLY A 72 -7.37 0.05 12.33
N PHE A 73 -7.23 -1.07 13.03
CA PHE A 73 -7.13 -2.39 12.43
C PHE A 73 -8.31 -2.72 11.51
N ASN A 74 -9.54 -2.38 11.91
CA ASN A 74 -10.74 -2.68 11.13
C ASN A 74 -10.75 -1.96 9.77
N SER A 75 -10.34 -0.70 9.72
CA SER A 75 -10.21 0.04 8.46
C SER A 75 -9.21 -0.60 7.50
N ILE A 76 -8.12 -1.17 8.03
CA ILE A 76 -7.13 -1.89 7.22
C ILE A 76 -7.71 -3.20 6.70
N VAL A 77 -8.51 -3.91 7.51
CA VAL A 77 -9.21 -5.14 7.09
C VAL A 77 -10.23 -4.85 5.97
N GLU A 78 -10.97 -3.75 6.08
CA GLU A 78 -11.97 -3.35 5.09
C GLU A 78 -11.36 -2.90 3.76
N ASP A 79 -10.21 -2.23 3.80
CA ASP A 79 -9.47 -1.77 2.61
C ASP A 79 -7.97 -2.08 2.72
N ASP A 80 -7.60 -3.32 2.45
CA ASP A 80 -6.19 -3.75 2.34
C ASP A 80 -5.68 -3.69 0.89
N SER A 81 -6.00 -2.62 0.19
CA SER A 81 -5.62 -2.41 -1.22
C SER A 81 -4.11 -2.49 -1.46
N PHE A 82 -3.30 -2.26 -0.43
CA PHE A 82 -1.83 -2.30 -0.50
C PHE A 82 -1.21 -3.59 0.04
N GLY A 83 -2.01 -4.53 0.55
CA GLY A 83 -1.54 -5.81 1.05
C GLY A 83 -0.82 -5.74 2.40
N TYR A 84 -1.17 -4.78 3.25
CA TYR A 84 -0.54 -4.58 4.57
C TYR A 84 -0.74 -5.79 5.48
N LEU A 85 -1.94 -6.39 5.48
CA LEU A 85 -2.22 -7.60 6.24
C LEU A 85 -1.41 -8.80 5.73
N SER A 86 -1.43 -9.01 4.40
CA SER A 86 -0.66 -10.10 3.80
C SER A 86 0.83 -9.97 4.08
N GLN A 87 1.39 -8.77 3.97
CA GLN A 87 2.80 -8.50 4.27
C GLN A 87 3.13 -8.86 5.72
N GLY A 88 2.36 -8.31 6.67
CA GLY A 88 2.61 -8.51 8.09
C GLY A 88 2.48 -9.97 8.54
N TYR A 89 1.39 -10.65 8.14
CA TYR A 89 1.17 -12.03 8.51
C TYR A 89 2.14 -13.02 7.84
N LEU A 90 2.51 -12.82 6.59
CA LEU A 90 3.50 -13.67 5.93
C LEU A 90 4.87 -13.56 6.59
N TYR A 91 5.29 -12.35 6.95
CA TYR A 91 6.58 -12.14 7.62
C TYR A 91 6.61 -12.70 9.03
N SER A 92 5.53 -12.50 9.78
CA SER A 92 5.44 -13.04 11.14
C SER A 92 5.34 -14.57 11.16
N GLU A 93 4.59 -15.15 10.24
CA GLU A 93 4.47 -16.61 10.11
C GLU A 93 5.79 -17.27 9.70
N SER A 94 6.58 -16.65 8.80
CA SER A 94 7.90 -17.16 8.40
C SER A 94 8.89 -17.27 9.56
N GLU A 95 8.69 -16.48 10.61
CA GLU A 95 9.52 -16.46 11.83
C GLU A 95 8.83 -17.17 13.02
N ASN A 96 7.64 -17.70 12.84
CA ASN A 96 6.80 -18.27 13.91
C ASN A 96 6.60 -17.26 15.07
N LYS A 97 6.27 -16.02 14.71
CA LYS A 97 6.06 -14.90 15.65
C LYS A 97 4.69 -14.28 15.44
N ARG A 98 4.28 -13.44 16.40
CA ARG A 98 3.05 -12.65 16.27
C ARG A 98 3.30 -11.47 15.33
N PHE A 99 2.33 -11.13 14.49
CA PHE A 99 2.28 -9.83 13.86
C PHE A 99 1.71 -8.83 14.86
N GLY A 100 2.52 -7.90 15.34
CA GLY A 100 2.14 -6.89 16.32
C GLY A 100 1.28 -5.77 15.75
N GLY A 101 1.45 -5.48 14.46
CA GLY A 101 0.75 -4.41 13.77
C GLY A 101 1.67 -3.39 13.11
N TRP A 102 1.25 -2.13 13.11
CA TRP A 102 1.95 -1.05 12.43
C TRP A 102 2.37 0.03 13.42
N ILE A 103 3.63 0.46 13.32
CA ILE A 103 4.14 1.68 13.95
C ILE A 103 4.05 2.78 12.89
N VAL A 104 3.19 3.77 13.10
CA VAL A 104 2.85 4.75 12.07
C VAL A 104 3.32 6.14 12.49
N ILE A 105 3.97 6.83 11.55
CA ILE A 105 4.46 8.19 11.73
C ILE A 105 3.74 9.12 10.78
N ASN A 106 3.10 10.15 11.32
CA ASN A 106 2.54 11.25 10.55
C ASN A 106 3.67 12.06 9.92
N LYS A 107 3.83 11.95 8.60
CA LYS A 107 4.94 12.61 7.88
C LYS A 107 4.87 14.14 7.85
N SER A 108 3.77 14.74 8.30
CA SER A 108 3.59 16.20 8.34
C SER A 108 3.83 16.77 9.73
N THR A 109 3.50 16.05 10.80
CA THR A 109 3.60 16.52 12.18
C THR A 109 4.68 15.81 13.00
N GLY A 110 5.10 14.62 12.56
CA GLY A 110 6.02 13.76 13.32
C GLY A 110 5.35 13.00 14.47
N GLU A 111 4.03 13.04 14.60
CA GLU A 111 3.29 12.27 15.58
C GLU A 111 3.37 10.78 15.29
N TRP A 112 3.28 9.98 16.35
CA TRP A 112 3.37 8.53 16.30
C TRP A 112 2.12 7.89 16.87
N LEU A 113 1.74 6.75 16.28
CA LEU A 113 0.76 5.83 16.85
C LEU A 113 1.16 4.38 16.56
N VAL A 114 0.56 3.47 17.29
CA VAL A 114 0.67 2.03 17.03
C VAL A 114 -0.74 1.50 16.77
N THR A 115 -0.94 0.91 15.59
CA THR A 115 -2.16 0.17 15.26
C THR A 115 -1.89 -1.30 15.49
N GLU A 116 -2.36 -1.83 16.61
CA GLU A 116 -2.12 -3.23 16.97
C GLU A 116 -3.09 -4.17 16.27
N THR A 117 -2.61 -5.38 15.98
CA THR A 117 -3.49 -6.49 15.61
C THR A 117 -4.21 -7.04 16.83
N PRO A 118 -5.46 -7.53 16.71
CA PRO A 118 -6.16 -8.18 17.80
C PRO A 118 -5.36 -9.37 18.37
N THR A 119 -5.56 -9.69 19.63
CA THR A 119 -4.93 -10.86 20.27
C THR A 119 -5.41 -12.17 19.62
N GLU A 120 -6.67 -12.22 19.24
CA GLU A 120 -7.28 -13.33 18.50
C GLU A 120 -7.42 -12.96 17.02
N ASP A 121 -6.32 -13.06 16.28
CA ASP A 121 -6.22 -12.63 14.88
C ASP A 121 -6.12 -13.77 13.86
N GLU A 122 -6.22 -15.01 14.29
CA GLU A 122 -6.04 -16.22 13.47
C GLU A 122 -6.95 -16.20 12.21
N LYS A 123 -8.17 -15.68 12.33
CA LYS A 123 -9.08 -15.51 11.19
C LYS A 123 -8.48 -14.60 10.10
N TYR A 124 -7.92 -13.49 10.49
CA TYR A 124 -7.36 -12.51 9.55
C TYR A 124 -6.04 -13.00 8.95
N LYS A 125 -5.22 -13.68 9.78
CA LYS A 125 -4.01 -14.35 9.34
C LYS A 125 -4.33 -15.39 8.25
N ASN A 126 -5.30 -16.25 8.49
CA ASN A 126 -5.71 -17.28 7.53
C ASN A 126 -6.24 -16.68 6.23
N ILE A 127 -7.03 -15.61 6.27
CA ILE A 127 -7.50 -14.91 5.07
C ILE A 127 -6.32 -14.37 4.28
N ALA A 128 -5.40 -13.66 4.92
CA ALA A 128 -4.24 -13.04 4.27
C ALA A 128 -3.30 -14.09 3.65
N ILE A 129 -3.02 -15.17 4.36
CA ILE A 129 -2.16 -16.26 3.88
C ILE A 129 -2.83 -17.00 2.71
N ASN A 130 -4.12 -17.34 2.81
CA ASN A 130 -4.83 -18.04 1.74
C ASN A 130 -4.91 -17.20 0.48
N LEU A 131 -5.20 -15.90 0.59
CA LEU A 131 -5.19 -14.98 -0.56
C LEU A 131 -3.82 -14.93 -1.24
N SER A 132 -2.75 -14.92 -0.45
CA SER A 132 -1.38 -14.93 -0.97
C SER A 132 -1.05 -16.25 -1.67
N LYS A 133 -1.49 -17.39 -1.13
CA LYS A 133 -1.35 -18.71 -1.76
C LYS A 133 -2.10 -18.79 -3.10
N GLU A 134 -3.35 -18.33 -3.14
CA GLU A 134 -4.14 -18.31 -4.37
C GLU A 134 -3.48 -17.47 -5.46
N ASN A 135 -2.97 -16.29 -5.09
CA ASN A 135 -2.28 -15.41 -6.04
C ASN A 135 -1.00 -16.05 -6.56
N LEU A 136 -0.19 -16.65 -5.69
CA LEU A 136 1.05 -17.30 -6.08
C LEU A 136 0.79 -18.51 -6.98
N HIS A 137 -0.20 -19.33 -6.62
CA HIS A 137 -0.60 -20.48 -7.44
C HIS A 137 -1.07 -20.05 -8.84
N ALA A 138 -1.83 -18.94 -8.94
CA ALA A 138 -2.22 -18.39 -10.24
C ALA A 138 -1.02 -17.95 -11.09
N LEU A 139 0.02 -17.39 -10.46
CA LEU A 139 1.27 -17.03 -11.14
C LEU A 139 2.06 -18.26 -11.58
N ASP A 140 2.18 -19.28 -10.74
CA ASP A 140 2.89 -20.53 -11.03
C ASP A 140 2.24 -21.31 -12.18
N GLU A 141 0.92 -21.25 -12.29
CA GLU A 141 0.16 -21.86 -13.39
C GLU A 141 0.16 -21.02 -14.68
N GLY A 142 0.78 -19.84 -14.67
CA GLY A 142 0.80 -18.92 -15.81
C GLY A 142 -0.58 -18.38 -16.21
N LYS A 143 -1.51 -18.30 -15.24
CA LYS A 143 -2.85 -17.75 -15.48
C LYS A 143 -2.77 -16.28 -15.91
N PRO A 144 -3.66 -15.82 -16.80
CA PRO A 144 -3.72 -14.42 -17.17
C PRO A 144 -3.93 -13.52 -15.94
N PHE A 145 -3.32 -12.34 -15.94
CA PHE A 145 -3.56 -11.35 -14.90
C PHE A 145 -5.04 -11.03 -14.76
N ARG A 146 -5.59 -11.27 -13.58
CA ARG A 146 -6.92 -10.83 -13.20
C ARG A 146 -6.84 -9.43 -12.62
N ARG A 147 -7.69 -8.52 -13.10
CA ARG A 147 -7.78 -7.18 -12.53
C ARG A 147 -8.29 -7.25 -11.09
N CYS A 148 -7.48 -6.74 -10.16
CA CYS A 148 -7.87 -6.68 -8.74
C CYS A 148 -8.84 -5.53 -8.47
N PHE A 149 -8.75 -4.45 -9.29
CA PHE A 149 -9.54 -3.24 -9.13
C PHE A 149 -10.06 -2.77 -10.49
N SER A 150 -11.22 -2.14 -10.47
CA SER A 150 -11.76 -1.45 -11.64
C SER A 150 -11.12 -0.07 -11.81
N ASP A 151 -11.23 0.49 -12.99
CA ASP A 151 -11.04 1.92 -13.18
C ASP A 151 -12.17 2.71 -12.51
N ILE A 152 -11.92 3.97 -12.31
CA ILE A 152 -12.87 4.88 -11.67
C ILE A 152 -13.31 5.99 -12.62
N GLU A 153 -14.50 6.51 -12.41
CA GLU A 153 -14.99 7.66 -13.14
C GLU A 153 -14.18 8.90 -12.76
N GLU A 154 -13.71 9.61 -13.78
CA GLU A 154 -13.05 10.89 -13.54
C GLU A 154 -14.06 11.96 -13.15
N THR A 155 -13.77 12.69 -12.06
CA THR A 155 -14.61 13.81 -11.65
C THR A 155 -13.81 15.11 -11.62
N PHE A 156 -14.46 16.22 -11.98
CA PHE A 156 -13.96 17.57 -11.76
C PHE A 156 -14.97 18.35 -10.93
N ARG A 157 -14.53 18.88 -9.78
CA ARG A 157 -15.42 19.56 -8.80
C ARG A 157 -16.63 18.69 -8.40
N LYS A 158 -16.39 17.39 -8.23
CA LYS A 158 -17.40 16.35 -7.92
C LYS A 158 -18.40 16.07 -9.07
N ILE A 159 -18.20 16.61 -10.25
CA ILE A 159 -19.05 16.38 -11.43
C ILE A 159 -18.32 15.34 -12.30
N PRO A 160 -18.97 14.26 -12.71
CA PRO A 160 -18.45 13.31 -13.68
C PRO A 160 -18.04 13.97 -14.99
N THR A 161 -16.87 13.62 -15.52
CA THR A 161 -16.40 14.15 -16.81
C THR A 161 -16.76 13.25 -17.99
N GLY A 162 -17.24 12.04 -17.72
CA GLY A 162 -17.46 11.01 -18.72
C GLY A 162 -16.19 10.23 -19.12
N ASN A 163 -15.04 10.59 -18.57
CA ASN A 163 -13.79 9.87 -18.77
C ASN A 163 -13.56 8.85 -17.65
N ARG A 164 -12.73 7.85 -17.90
CA ARG A 164 -12.34 6.87 -16.90
C ARG A 164 -10.83 6.85 -16.68
N VAL A 165 -10.41 6.71 -15.42
CA VAL A 165 -9.00 6.77 -15.02
C VAL A 165 -8.64 5.58 -14.13
N LEU A 166 -7.38 5.22 -14.08
CA LEU A 166 -6.89 4.28 -13.08
C LEU A 166 -7.05 4.86 -11.67
N GLY A 167 -7.59 4.06 -10.77
CA GLY A 167 -7.55 4.36 -9.35
C GLY A 167 -6.10 4.44 -8.84
N ILE A 168 -5.92 5.04 -7.66
CA ILE A 168 -4.60 5.30 -7.09
C ILE A 168 -3.74 4.03 -6.97
N VAL A 169 -4.32 2.92 -6.53
CA VAL A 169 -3.64 1.63 -6.38
C VAL A 169 -3.10 1.13 -7.72
N CYS A 170 -3.94 1.13 -8.76
CA CYS A 170 -3.53 0.72 -10.10
C CYS A 170 -2.49 1.67 -10.72
N SER A 171 -2.56 2.97 -10.40
CA SER A 171 -1.60 3.96 -10.91
C SER A 171 -0.18 3.68 -10.42
N PHE A 172 -0.01 3.19 -9.20
CA PHE A 172 1.29 2.81 -8.62
C PHE A 172 1.69 1.36 -8.90
N CYS A 173 0.76 0.51 -9.38
CA CYS A 173 1.02 -0.90 -9.62
C CYS A 173 2.07 -1.08 -10.74
N PRO A 174 3.15 -1.87 -10.52
CA PRO A 174 4.14 -2.16 -11.55
C PRO A 174 3.55 -2.98 -12.71
N TYR A 175 2.47 -3.71 -12.46
CA TYR A 175 1.79 -4.55 -13.45
C TYR A 175 0.67 -3.85 -14.21
N LYS A 176 0.50 -2.53 -14.06
CA LYS A 176 -0.59 -1.80 -14.74
C LYS A 176 -0.61 -2.00 -16.25
N PHE A 177 0.54 -2.02 -16.90
CA PHE A 177 0.61 -2.18 -18.36
C PHE A 177 0.25 -3.60 -18.84
N PRO A 178 0.77 -4.69 -18.26
CA PRO A 178 0.27 -6.03 -18.58
C PRO A 178 -1.21 -6.23 -18.26
N CYS A 179 -1.67 -5.65 -17.16
CA CYS A 179 -3.05 -5.82 -16.67
C CYS A 179 -4.09 -5.06 -17.51
N TRP A 180 -3.78 -3.83 -17.92
CA TRP A 180 -4.70 -2.94 -18.63
C TRP A 180 -4.46 -2.86 -20.14
N GLY A 181 -3.29 -3.29 -20.61
CA GLY A 181 -2.81 -3.13 -21.99
C GLY A 181 -2.12 -1.76 -22.16
N LYS A 182 -0.84 -1.82 -22.53
CA LYS A 182 -0.02 -0.59 -22.66
C LYS A 182 -0.63 0.41 -23.64
N ASP A 183 -1.16 -0.09 -24.77
CA ASP A 183 -1.73 0.73 -25.84
C ASP A 183 -3.13 1.29 -25.51
N LYS A 184 -3.75 0.79 -24.43
CA LYS A 184 -5.06 1.26 -23.96
C LYS A 184 -4.96 2.33 -22.86
N LEU A 185 -3.78 2.51 -22.28
CA LEU A 185 -3.55 3.50 -21.23
C LEU A 185 -2.95 4.77 -21.82
N GLN A 186 -3.64 5.89 -21.65
CA GLN A 186 -3.16 7.21 -22.04
C GLN A 186 -2.73 7.98 -20.78
N TYR A 187 -1.48 8.44 -20.75
CA TYR A 187 -0.97 9.25 -19.63
C TYR A 187 -1.15 10.73 -19.95
N LEU A 188 -2.17 11.34 -19.39
CA LEU A 188 -2.61 12.69 -19.73
C LEU A 188 -2.78 13.54 -18.47
N PRO A 189 -2.71 14.88 -18.61
CA PRO A 189 -2.97 15.80 -17.51
C PRO A 189 -4.45 15.80 -17.15
N GLN A 190 -4.72 15.64 -15.84
CA GLN A 190 -6.07 15.77 -15.31
C GLN A 190 -6.45 17.23 -15.14
N GLN A 191 -7.72 17.57 -15.37
CA GLN A 191 -8.21 18.94 -15.20
C GLN A 191 -8.04 19.38 -13.74
N GLN A 192 -7.48 20.57 -13.58
CA GLN A 192 -7.27 21.21 -12.30
C GLN A 192 -7.97 22.55 -12.24
N SER A 193 -8.24 23.04 -11.02
CA SER A 193 -8.69 24.41 -10.82
C SER A 193 -7.61 25.39 -11.26
N LYS A 194 -8.02 26.54 -11.76
CA LYS A 194 -7.11 27.61 -12.21
C LYS A 194 -6.01 27.90 -11.18
N GLY A 195 -4.77 27.94 -11.61
CA GLY A 195 -3.61 28.21 -10.75
C GLY A 195 -3.00 26.97 -10.09
N LYS A 196 -3.50 25.74 -10.33
CA LYS A 196 -2.88 24.50 -9.89
C LYS A 196 -2.18 23.80 -11.04
N SER A 197 -0.99 23.27 -10.78
CA SER A 197 -0.29 22.42 -11.75
C SER A 197 -1.12 21.18 -12.09
N PRO A 198 -1.16 20.75 -13.35
CA PRO A 198 -1.92 19.57 -13.74
C PRO A 198 -1.36 18.32 -13.07
N LYS A 199 -2.26 17.48 -12.57
CA LYS A 199 -1.92 16.15 -12.07
C LYS A 199 -2.00 15.19 -13.26
N TRP A 200 -0.93 14.45 -13.54
CA TRP A 200 -0.90 13.44 -14.60
C TRP A 200 -1.47 12.13 -14.09
N VAL A 201 -2.39 11.53 -14.85
CA VAL A 201 -3.05 10.27 -14.53
C VAL A 201 -3.14 9.37 -15.75
N TYR A 202 -3.33 8.07 -15.53
CA TYR A 202 -3.57 7.11 -16.61
C TYR A 202 -5.07 7.02 -16.90
N TYR A 203 -5.46 7.40 -18.10
CA TYR A 203 -6.81 7.22 -18.62
C TYR A 203 -6.96 5.83 -19.23
N THR A 204 -8.06 5.17 -18.93
CA THR A 204 -8.51 3.92 -19.57
C THR A 204 -9.51 4.20 -20.68
N GLU A 205 -10.22 5.34 -20.59
CA GLU A 205 -11.19 5.78 -21.57
C GLU A 205 -11.27 7.32 -21.56
N VAL A 206 -11.18 7.91 -22.75
CA VAL A 206 -11.29 9.36 -22.97
C VAL A 206 -12.45 9.62 -23.90
N ASN A 207 -13.64 9.87 -23.35
CA ASN A 207 -14.86 10.18 -24.11
C ASN A 207 -14.98 11.70 -24.37
N ASN A 208 -14.47 12.51 -23.46
CA ASN A 208 -14.44 13.94 -23.58
C ASN A 208 -12.98 14.43 -23.57
N PRO A 209 -12.32 14.49 -24.74
CA PRO A 209 -10.97 15.01 -24.86
C PRO A 209 -10.97 16.47 -24.40
N ARG A 210 -9.99 16.82 -23.60
CA ARG A 210 -9.83 18.18 -23.09
C ARG A 210 -8.98 19.00 -24.01
N GLU A 211 -9.39 20.25 -24.21
CA GLU A 211 -8.48 21.24 -24.73
C GLU A 211 -7.32 21.38 -23.75
N THR A 212 -6.15 20.95 -24.13
CA THR A 212 -4.91 21.30 -23.45
C THR A 212 -4.77 22.81 -23.63
N ASN A 213 -4.90 23.59 -22.56
CA ASN A 213 -4.60 25.03 -22.58
C ASN A 213 -3.10 25.20 -22.83
N GLU A 214 -2.63 24.90 -24.03
CA GLU A 214 -1.33 25.32 -24.56
C GLU A 214 -1.38 26.74 -25.13
N ASP A 215 -2.59 27.33 -25.26
CA ASP A 215 -2.80 28.65 -25.90
C ASP A 215 -3.11 29.75 -24.88
N THR A 216 -2.32 29.88 -23.81
CA THR A 216 -2.26 31.13 -23.04
C THR A 216 -0.85 31.31 -22.51
N GLN A 217 0.02 31.77 -23.43
CA GLN A 217 1.18 32.56 -23.07
C GLN A 217 0.76 33.98 -22.71
#